data_6a505a3d9a33776f0e967f9ba004333a
#
_entry.id   6a505a3d9a33776f0e967f9ba004333a
#
_cell.length_a   1.000
_cell.length_b   1.000
_cell.length_c   1.000
_cell.angle_alpha   90.00
_cell.angle_beta   90.00
_cell.angle_gamma   90.00
#
_symmetry.space_group_name_H-M   'P 1'
#
loop_
_entity.id
_entity.type
_entity.pdbx_description
1 polymer ?
#
loop_
_entity_poly.entity_id
_entity_poly.type
_entity_poly.pdbx_seq_one_letter_code
_entity_poly.pdbx_strand_id
1 'polypeptide(L)'
;IEVGQVMFGQTVTISADSMHQFHNVRYANPRKSMLVDVECEAGCGVVPFRYRRRQFVHSLQWAIGLELFLMIDDPSRVFLTTDHPNGAPFTTYPHLIRLLCDRSYRETALAEIDPEAAAASSLGGIDREYTLSEIATMTRSAPAAILGLSGIGNLAVGSSADMVVYEKNKNFDVMFSTPKFVFKNGVLVRGNASNPAASFGSITHTATVSFDPQTIETLAKRYESYGAMAMSRLRISDDEMEGSLGTVPIKHPPPTTRGAEN
;
A
#
# COMPACT_ATOMS: atom_id res chain seq x y z
N ILE A 1 3.94 5.75 7.82
CA ILE A 1 4.97 4.95 7.14
C ILE A 1 4.28 3.95 6.24
N GLU A 2 4.62 3.97 4.97
CA GLU A 2 4.30 2.94 4.01
C GLU A 2 5.52 2.04 3.86
N VAL A 3 5.35 0.72 4.08
CA VAL A 3 6.51 -0.18 4.19
C VAL A 3 6.92 -0.76 2.84
N GLY A 4 5.99 -0.97 1.92
CA GLY A 4 6.29 -1.62 0.64
C GLY A 4 6.87 -3.03 0.81
N GLN A 5 6.24 -3.86 1.63
CA GLN A 5 6.74 -5.17 2.05
C GLN A 5 7.07 -6.08 0.87
N VAL A 6 8.32 -6.51 0.81
CA VAL A 6 8.77 -7.57 -0.10
C VAL A 6 8.23 -8.92 0.38
N MET A 7 7.65 -9.69 -0.54
CA MET A 7 7.23 -11.08 -0.29
C MET A 7 7.91 -12.02 -1.28
N PHE A 8 8.25 -13.22 -0.84
CA PHE A 8 8.89 -14.20 -1.72
C PHE A 8 7.94 -14.74 -2.78
N GLY A 9 8.42 -14.85 -4.00
CA GLY A 9 7.64 -15.37 -5.11
C GLY A 9 7.77 -14.54 -6.37
N GLN A 10 6.92 -14.83 -7.33
CA GLN A 10 6.84 -14.11 -8.60
C GLN A 10 6.10 -12.80 -8.42
N THR A 11 6.64 -11.76 -8.99
CA THR A 11 6.00 -10.46 -9.12
C THR A 11 6.41 -9.80 -10.45
N VAL A 12 6.01 -8.57 -10.63
CA VAL A 12 6.49 -7.71 -11.71
C VAL A 12 6.93 -6.38 -11.09
N THR A 13 7.92 -5.76 -11.70
CA THR A 13 8.40 -4.45 -11.27
C THR A 13 8.50 -3.53 -12.47
N ILE A 14 8.44 -2.24 -12.21
CA ILE A 14 8.65 -1.20 -13.23
C ILE A 14 10.03 -0.56 -13.10
N SER A 15 10.80 -0.96 -12.08
CA SER A 15 12.13 -0.43 -11.77
C SER A 15 13.21 -1.43 -12.17
N ALA A 16 14.38 -0.94 -12.56
CA ALA A 16 15.54 -1.75 -12.92
C ALA A 16 16.72 -1.49 -11.96
N ASP A 17 16.44 -1.19 -10.71
CA ASP A 17 17.40 -0.79 -9.69
C ASP A 17 18.27 -1.94 -9.13
N SER A 18 18.00 -3.18 -9.52
CA SER A 18 18.83 -4.31 -9.19
C SER A 18 19.36 -5.03 -10.43
N MET A 19 20.50 -5.74 -10.29
CA MET A 19 21.07 -6.52 -11.39
C MET A 19 20.11 -7.62 -11.91
N HIS A 20 19.24 -8.14 -11.06
CA HIS A 20 18.22 -9.09 -11.49
C HIS A 20 17.13 -8.45 -12.34
N GLN A 21 16.67 -7.29 -11.96
CA GLN A 21 15.72 -6.50 -12.73
C GLN A 21 16.34 -6.09 -14.06
N PHE A 22 17.60 -5.64 -14.02
CA PHE A 22 18.39 -5.35 -15.21
C PHE A 22 18.41 -6.53 -16.20
N HIS A 23 18.70 -7.74 -15.75
CA HIS A 23 18.70 -8.92 -16.61
C HIS A 23 17.30 -9.25 -17.16
N ASN A 24 16.25 -8.89 -16.45
CA ASN A 24 14.87 -9.18 -16.81
C ASN A 24 14.26 -8.13 -17.76
N VAL A 25 14.91 -6.99 -17.99
CA VAL A 25 14.41 -5.92 -18.87
C VAL A 25 14.13 -6.42 -20.29
N ARG A 26 14.88 -7.41 -20.76
CA ARG A 26 14.62 -8.06 -22.07
C ARG A 26 13.23 -8.69 -22.19
N TYR A 27 12.57 -8.98 -21.07
CA TYR A 27 11.21 -9.52 -20.98
C TYR A 27 10.18 -8.44 -20.62
N ALA A 28 10.57 -7.19 -20.59
CA ALA A 28 9.69 -6.08 -20.26
C ALA A 28 8.55 -5.93 -21.27
N ASN A 29 7.42 -5.44 -20.81
CA ASN A 29 6.29 -5.08 -21.66
C ASN A 29 5.87 -3.62 -21.36
N PRO A 30 5.96 -2.69 -22.32
CA PRO A 30 6.54 -2.86 -23.66
C PRO A 30 8.03 -3.22 -23.62
N ARG A 31 8.50 -3.92 -24.64
CA ARG A 31 9.89 -4.38 -24.70
C ARG A 31 10.85 -3.22 -24.73
N LYS A 32 11.85 -3.24 -23.86
CA LYS A 32 12.93 -2.25 -23.80
C LYS A 32 14.19 -2.83 -24.42
N SER A 33 14.84 -2.08 -25.31
CA SER A 33 16.10 -2.44 -25.94
C SER A 33 17.32 -1.79 -25.28
N MET A 34 17.09 -0.77 -24.47
CA MET A 34 18.15 -0.07 -23.71
C MET A 34 17.72 0.12 -22.26
N LEU A 35 18.68 0.01 -21.39
CA LEU A 35 18.58 0.36 -20.00
C LEU A 35 19.05 1.80 -19.81
N VAL A 36 18.17 2.70 -20.04
CA VAL A 36 18.30 4.04 -19.53
C VAL A 36 17.08 4.20 -18.65
N ASP A 37 17.30 4.44 -17.40
CA ASP A 37 16.32 4.76 -16.38
C ASP A 37 14.86 4.43 -16.77
N VAL A 38 14.44 3.20 -16.48
CA VAL A 38 13.12 2.68 -16.86
C VAL A 38 12.00 3.54 -16.29
N GLU A 39 12.26 4.30 -15.24
CA GLU A 39 11.29 5.17 -14.58
C GLU A 39 11.18 6.56 -15.25
N CYS A 40 12.26 7.09 -15.78
CA CYS A 40 12.33 8.46 -16.28
C CYS A 40 12.09 8.60 -17.77
N GLU A 41 12.29 7.56 -18.57
CA GLU A 41 12.14 7.67 -20.01
C GLU A 41 10.96 6.89 -20.57
N ALA A 42 10.01 7.62 -21.13
CA ALA A 42 8.96 7.11 -22.01
C ALA A 42 8.11 5.96 -21.45
N GLY A 43 7.83 6.01 -20.15
CA GLY A 43 6.98 5.05 -19.49
C GLY A 43 7.69 3.76 -19.09
N CYS A 44 7.32 3.29 -17.94
CA CYS A 44 7.89 2.12 -17.31
C CYS A 44 7.53 0.85 -18.07
N GLY A 45 8.51 0.05 -18.39
CA GLY A 45 8.27 -1.33 -18.82
C GLY A 45 7.97 -2.20 -17.61
N VAL A 46 7.03 -3.14 -17.75
CA VAL A 46 6.77 -4.14 -16.72
C VAL A 46 7.80 -5.26 -16.86
N VAL A 47 8.60 -5.46 -15.81
CA VAL A 47 9.68 -6.45 -15.77
C VAL A 47 9.31 -7.57 -14.83
N PRO A 48 9.27 -8.85 -15.29
CA PRO A 48 9.10 -9.99 -14.40
C PRO A 48 10.25 -10.06 -13.38
N PHE A 49 9.90 -10.27 -12.12
CA PHE A 49 10.86 -10.37 -11.04
C PHE A 49 10.47 -11.49 -10.07
N ARG A 50 11.47 -12.05 -9.38
CA ARG A 50 11.22 -13.08 -8.38
C ARG A 50 12.08 -12.84 -7.15
N TYR A 51 11.44 -12.55 -6.04
CA TYR A 51 12.10 -12.56 -4.74
C TYR A 51 12.35 -13.99 -4.26
N ARG A 52 13.60 -14.26 -3.89
CA ARG A 52 14.09 -15.61 -3.55
C ARG A 52 14.48 -15.69 -2.08
N ARG A 53 13.98 -16.70 -1.40
CA ARG A 53 14.19 -16.93 0.04
C ARG A 53 15.65 -17.14 0.45
N ARG A 54 16.48 -17.67 -0.43
CA ARG A 54 17.89 -17.99 -0.16
C ARG A 54 18.85 -16.97 -0.75
N GLN A 55 18.39 -15.80 -1.07
CA GLN A 55 19.23 -14.70 -1.51
C GLN A 55 19.29 -13.65 -0.41
N PHE A 56 20.51 -13.33 0.04
CA PHE A 56 20.78 -12.44 1.18
C PHE A 56 19.97 -11.13 1.10
N VAL A 57 20.09 -10.37 0.00
CA VAL A 57 19.42 -9.06 -0.14
C VAL A 57 17.90 -9.19 -0.07
N HIS A 58 17.31 -10.18 -0.75
CA HIS A 58 15.86 -10.39 -0.73
C HIS A 58 15.36 -10.82 0.65
N SER A 59 16.13 -11.67 1.34
CA SER A 59 15.84 -12.11 2.70
C SER A 59 15.93 -10.95 3.68
N LEU A 60 16.95 -10.11 3.55
CA LEU A 60 17.14 -8.95 4.40
C LEU A 60 16.01 -7.92 4.19
N GLN A 61 15.64 -7.62 2.94
CA GLN A 61 14.51 -6.73 2.63
C GLN A 61 13.20 -7.25 3.22
N TRP A 62 12.95 -8.57 3.12
CA TRP A 62 11.78 -9.20 3.72
C TRP A 62 11.77 -9.04 5.24
N ALA A 63 12.90 -9.29 5.90
CA ALA A 63 13.01 -9.19 7.36
C ALA A 63 12.86 -7.74 7.84
N ILE A 64 13.55 -6.78 7.22
CA ILE A 64 13.50 -5.36 7.57
C ILE A 64 12.07 -4.81 7.43
N GLY A 65 11.34 -5.19 6.40
CA GLY A 65 9.96 -4.76 6.24
C GLY A 65 9.06 -5.23 7.39
N LEU A 66 9.21 -6.49 7.82
CA LEU A 66 8.49 -7.01 8.99
C LEU A 66 8.93 -6.34 10.30
N GLU A 67 10.22 -6.04 10.47
CA GLU A 67 10.72 -5.26 11.61
C GLU A 67 10.06 -3.89 11.68
N LEU A 68 9.99 -3.17 10.56
CA LEU A 68 9.35 -1.85 10.51
C LEU A 68 7.89 -1.91 10.96
N PHE A 69 7.13 -2.92 10.55
CA PHE A 69 5.78 -3.12 11.07
C PHE A 69 5.78 -3.36 12.58
N LEU A 70 6.59 -4.29 13.04
CA LEU A 70 6.52 -4.82 14.40
C LEU A 70 7.14 -3.89 15.45
N MET A 71 8.05 -2.98 15.06
CA MET A 71 8.69 -2.02 15.96
C MET A 71 7.91 -0.72 16.11
N ILE A 72 6.90 -0.46 15.29
CA ILE A 72 6.05 0.73 15.41
C ILE A 72 4.88 0.43 16.33
N ASP A 73 4.85 1.08 17.49
CA ASP A 73 3.82 0.82 18.52
C ASP A 73 2.42 1.28 18.10
N ASP A 74 2.32 2.40 17.40
CA ASP A 74 1.05 2.97 16.96
C ASP A 74 0.67 2.46 15.55
N PRO A 75 -0.31 1.55 15.45
CA PRO A 75 -0.73 0.98 14.16
C PRO A 75 -1.37 2.01 13.21
N SER A 76 -1.73 3.19 13.72
CA SER A 76 -2.26 4.27 12.87
C SER A 76 -1.17 4.99 12.07
N ARG A 77 0.10 4.77 12.38
CA ARG A 77 1.26 5.39 11.74
C ARG A 77 1.93 4.50 10.68
N VAL A 78 1.49 3.28 10.54
CA VAL A 78 2.00 2.34 9.55
C VAL A 78 0.84 1.69 8.81
N PHE A 79 0.95 1.52 7.51
CA PHE A 79 -0.07 0.84 6.73
C PHE A 79 0.51 -0.27 5.88
N LEU A 80 -0.31 -1.30 5.76
CA LEU A 80 0.02 -2.55 5.13
C LEU A 80 -0.01 -2.37 3.62
N THR A 81 1.16 -2.47 3.00
CA THR A 81 1.32 -2.40 1.56
C THR A 81 2.49 -3.28 1.12
N THR A 82 2.44 -3.71 -0.11
CA THR A 82 3.51 -4.44 -0.81
C THR A 82 4.06 -3.63 -1.97
N ASP A 83 3.72 -2.33 -2.05
CA ASP A 83 4.03 -1.52 -3.21
C ASP A 83 3.65 -2.26 -4.52
N HIS A 84 2.42 -2.77 -4.54
CA HIS A 84 1.94 -3.62 -5.64
C HIS A 84 2.15 -2.95 -7.01
N PRO A 85 2.82 -3.62 -7.95
CA PRO A 85 3.29 -5.00 -7.89
C PRO A 85 4.76 -5.18 -7.46
N ASN A 86 5.51 -4.11 -7.16
CA ASN A 86 6.97 -4.15 -7.00
C ASN A 86 7.44 -5.11 -5.89
N GLY A 87 6.99 -4.92 -4.66
CA GLY A 87 7.36 -5.78 -3.53
C GLY A 87 6.68 -7.14 -3.55
N ALA A 88 5.39 -7.16 -3.95
CA ALA A 88 4.62 -8.38 -4.18
C ALA A 88 3.24 -8.07 -4.79
N PRO A 89 2.55 -9.06 -5.38
CA PRO A 89 1.14 -8.96 -5.72
C PRO A 89 0.28 -8.72 -4.47
N PHE A 90 -0.79 -7.92 -4.58
CA PHE A 90 -1.72 -7.69 -3.45
C PHE A 90 -2.40 -8.98 -2.95
N THR A 91 -2.41 -10.04 -3.75
CA THR A 91 -2.89 -11.36 -3.34
C THR A 91 -2.07 -12.00 -2.22
N THR A 92 -0.89 -11.44 -1.89
CA THR A 92 -0.04 -11.90 -0.79
C THR A 92 -0.42 -11.28 0.57
N TYR A 93 -1.35 -10.33 0.61
CA TYR A 93 -1.76 -9.68 1.86
C TYR A 93 -2.25 -10.64 2.95
N PRO A 94 -3.03 -11.69 2.67
CA PRO A 94 -3.37 -12.67 3.71
C PRO A 94 -2.15 -13.29 4.38
N HIS A 95 -1.13 -13.61 3.58
CA HIS A 95 0.12 -14.16 4.07
C HIS A 95 0.92 -13.14 4.90
N LEU A 96 1.00 -11.88 4.47
CA LEU A 96 1.62 -10.81 5.24
C LEU A 96 0.91 -10.61 6.59
N ILE A 97 -0.42 -10.57 6.61
CA ILE A 97 -1.19 -10.48 7.85
C ILE A 97 -0.86 -11.63 8.79
N ARG A 98 -0.73 -12.85 8.26
CA ARG A 98 -0.34 -14.00 9.07
C ARG A 98 1.04 -13.83 9.69
N LEU A 99 2.02 -13.35 8.95
CA LEU A 99 3.37 -13.09 9.48
C LEU A 99 3.35 -12.04 10.61
N LEU A 100 2.42 -11.10 10.59
CA LEU A 100 2.28 -10.08 11.62
C LEU A 100 1.50 -10.57 12.85
N CYS A 101 0.54 -11.46 12.69
CA CYS A 101 -0.37 -11.93 13.74
C CYS A 101 -0.02 -13.30 14.34
N ASP A 102 0.94 -14.04 13.78
CA ASP A 102 1.32 -15.40 14.19
C ASP A 102 2.84 -15.47 14.28
N ARG A 103 3.34 -15.26 15.50
CA ARG A 103 4.78 -15.29 15.79
C ARG A 103 5.40 -16.65 15.47
N SER A 104 4.76 -17.72 15.85
CA SER A 104 5.28 -19.09 15.61
C SER A 104 5.46 -19.36 14.11
N TYR A 105 4.50 -18.89 13.32
CA TYR A 105 4.59 -18.97 11.86
C TYR A 105 5.73 -18.09 11.31
N ARG A 106 5.86 -16.87 11.84
CA ARG A 106 6.94 -15.94 11.45
C ARG A 106 8.33 -16.51 11.79
N GLU A 107 8.51 -17.13 12.96
CA GLU A 107 9.75 -17.79 13.35
C GLU A 107 10.10 -18.96 12.41
N THR A 108 9.09 -19.75 12.03
CA THR A 108 9.27 -20.81 11.02
C THR A 108 9.71 -20.25 9.68
N ALA A 109 9.08 -19.17 9.23
CA ALA A 109 9.43 -18.50 7.98
C ALA A 109 10.83 -17.89 8.01
N LEU A 110 11.24 -17.32 9.17
CA LEU A 110 12.58 -16.76 9.38
C LEU A 110 13.67 -17.85 9.31
N ALA A 111 13.40 -19.04 9.80
CA ALA A 111 14.35 -20.17 9.71
C ALA A 111 14.57 -20.65 8.25
N GLU A 112 13.70 -20.32 7.34
CA GLU A 112 13.78 -20.73 5.93
C GLU A 112 14.55 -19.75 5.03
N ILE A 113 14.79 -18.51 5.48
CA ILE A 113 15.48 -17.49 4.68
C ILE A 113 17.00 -17.70 4.66
N ASP A 114 17.72 -16.81 4.03
CA ASP A 114 19.18 -16.79 4.05
C ASP A 114 19.69 -16.63 5.50
N PRO A 115 20.58 -17.50 6.00
CA PRO A 115 21.02 -17.47 7.40
C PRO A 115 21.77 -16.20 7.80
N GLU A 116 22.55 -15.61 6.88
CA GLU A 116 23.28 -14.38 7.17
C GLU A 116 22.31 -13.20 7.27
N ALA A 117 21.28 -13.16 6.42
CA ALA A 117 20.23 -12.17 6.50
C ALA A 117 19.40 -12.31 7.78
N ALA A 118 19.09 -13.56 8.19
CA ALA A 118 18.39 -13.81 9.44
C ALA A 118 19.21 -13.34 10.65
N ALA A 119 20.53 -13.60 10.65
CA ALA A 119 21.45 -13.17 11.70
C ALA A 119 21.67 -11.65 11.73
N ALA A 120 21.55 -10.98 10.58
CA ALA A 120 21.70 -9.53 10.48
C ALA A 120 20.41 -8.78 10.88
N SER A 121 19.28 -9.46 11.01
CA SER A 121 17.99 -8.87 11.36
C SER A 121 17.68 -9.02 12.86
N SER A 122 16.89 -8.08 13.40
CA SER A 122 16.36 -8.14 14.75
C SER A 122 15.05 -8.94 14.86
N LEU A 123 14.52 -9.42 13.73
CA LEU A 123 13.17 -10.00 13.64
C LEU A 123 12.95 -11.19 14.56
N GLY A 124 13.98 -12.01 14.77
CA GLY A 124 13.93 -13.18 15.67
C GLY A 124 13.74 -12.83 17.15
N GLY A 125 14.08 -11.60 17.55
CA GLY A 125 13.92 -11.09 18.91
C GLY A 125 12.60 -10.34 19.16
N ILE A 126 11.74 -10.18 18.15
CA ILE A 126 10.51 -9.41 18.27
C ILE A 126 9.33 -10.31 18.62
N ASP A 127 8.84 -10.18 19.85
CA ASP A 127 7.74 -10.98 20.38
C ASP A 127 6.35 -10.49 19.98
N ARG A 128 6.25 -9.28 19.47
CA ARG A 128 4.98 -8.63 19.12
C ARG A 128 4.18 -9.42 18.09
N GLU A 129 2.89 -9.51 18.34
CA GLU A 129 1.86 -9.95 17.38
C GLU A 129 0.81 -8.86 17.25
N TYR A 130 0.35 -8.62 16.03
CA TYR A 130 -0.77 -7.71 15.79
C TYR A 130 -2.10 -8.38 16.11
N THR A 131 -2.97 -7.63 16.76
CA THR A 131 -4.38 -7.99 16.91
C THR A 131 -5.17 -7.71 15.65
N LEU A 132 -6.33 -8.34 15.48
CA LEU A 132 -7.23 -8.06 14.36
C LEU A 132 -7.70 -6.59 14.33
N SER A 133 -7.80 -5.95 15.49
CA SER A 133 -8.13 -4.52 15.59
C SER A 133 -7.02 -3.64 15.02
N GLU A 134 -5.77 -3.94 15.35
CA GLU A 134 -4.62 -3.23 14.79
C GLU A 134 -4.50 -3.46 13.29
N ILE A 135 -4.73 -4.67 12.79
CA ILE A 135 -4.79 -4.95 11.35
C ILE A 135 -5.89 -4.14 10.67
N ALA A 136 -7.07 -4.03 11.29
CA ALA A 136 -8.14 -3.17 10.77
C ALA A 136 -7.73 -1.69 10.74
N THR A 137 -7.01 -1.22 11.76
CA THR A 137 -6.46 0.14 11.78
C THR A 137 -5.48 0.35 10.62
N MET A 138 -4.48 -0.51 10.47
CA MET A 138 -3.44 -0.40 9.43
C MET A 138 -3.99 -0.50 8.00
N THR A 139 -5.10 -1.20 7.81
CA THR A 139 -5.64 -1.49 6.48
C THR A 139 -6.87 -0.67 6.12
N ARG A 140 -7.46 0.08 7.05
CA ARG A 140 -8.70 0.83 6.85
C ARG A 140 -8.61 2.26 7.34
N SER A 141 -8.61 2.47 8.67
CA SER A 141 -8.70 3.83 9.23
C SER A 141 -7.42 4.64 9.04
N ALA A 142 -6.24 4.04 9.15
CA ALA A 142 -4.99 4.74 8.94
C ALA A 142 -4.80 5.21 7.48
N PRO A 143 -4.99 4.35 6.45
CA PRO A 143 -4.97 4.80 5.07
C PRO A 143 -6.00 5.89 4.76
N ALA A 144 -7.23 5.76 5.26
CA ALA A 144 -8.26 6.77 5.09
C ALA A 144 -7.84 8.12 5.69
N ALA A 145 -7.30 8.10 6.92
CA ALA A 145 -6.84 9.32 7.59
C ALA A 145 -5.70 10.01 6.84
N ILE A 146 -4.72 9.26 6.32
CA ILE A 146 -3.60 9.80 5.54
C ILE A 146 -4.05 10.42 4.22
N LEU A 147 -5.04 9.80 3.58
CA LEU A 147 -5.63 10.32 2.35
C LEU A 147 -6.62 11.48 2.61
N GLY A 148 -6.84 11.87 3.87
CA GLY A 148 -7.78 12.93 4.23
C GLY A 148 -9.25 12.55 3.99
N LEU A 149 -9.57 11.26 3.92
CA LEU A 149 -10.93 10.77 3.67
C LEU A 149 -11.72 10.72 4.97
N SER A 150 -12.80 11.48 5.07
CA SER A 150 -13.75 11.43 6.19
C SER A 150 -14.92 10.50 5.84
N GLY A 151 -15.47 9.82 6.87
CA GLY A 151 -16.62 8.92 6.69
C GLY A 151 -16.30 7.62 5.94
N ILE A 152 -15.02 7.27 5.79
CA ILE A 152 -14.53 6.04 5.18
C ILE A 152 -13.51 5.37 6.12
N GLY A 153 -13.33 4.06 5.99
CA GLY A 153 -12.35 3.30 6.77
C GLY A 153 -12.75 3.02 8.22
N ASN A 154 -14.02 3.26 8.57
CA ASN A 154 -14.57 3.00 9.90
C ASN A 154 -16.05 2.58 9.80
N LEU A 155 -16.61 2.09 10.91
CA LEU A 155 -18.01 1.64 11.01
C LEU A 155 -18.87 2.59 11.87
N ALA A 156 -18.50 3.87 11.96
CA ALA A 156 -19.29 4.85 12.69
C ALA A 156 -20.63 5.15 11.98
N VAL A 157 -21.62 5.59 12.76
CA VAL A 157 -22.90 6.03 12.19
C VAL A 157 -22.67 7.23 11.27
N GLY A 158 -23.19 7.17 10.05
CA GLY A 158 -22.98 8.18 9.01
C GLY A 158 -21.78 7.94 8.10
N SER A 159 -20.96 6.93 8.39
CA SER A 159 -19.89 6.51 7.48
C SER A 159 -20.42 5.66 6.33
N SER A 160 -19.61 5.61 5.24
CA SER A 160 -19.90 4.72 4.11
C SER A 160 -19.99 3.27 4.56
N ALA A 161 -21.03 2.56 4.12
CA ALA A 161 -21.25 1.17 4.46
C ALA A 161 -20.39 0.24 3.56
N ASP A 162 -19.09 0.46 3.55
CA ASP A 162 -18.08 -0.39 2.91
C ASP A 162 -17.55 -1.39 3.93
N MET A 163 -17.97 -2.64 3.81
CA MET A 163 -17.66 -3.66 4.83
C MET A 163 -17.21 -4.96 4.18
N VAL A 164 -16.25 -5.61 4.82
CA VAL A 164 -15.84 -6.97 4.48
C VAL A 164 -15.99 -7.86 5.70
N VAL A 165 -16.70 -8.98 5.56
CA VAL A 165 -16.91 -9.95 6.63
C VAL A 165 -16.16 -11.22 6.32
N TYR A 166 -15.29 -11.62 7.24
CA TYR A 166 -14.52 -12.85 7.16
C TYR A 166 -15.07 -13.89 8.15
N GLU A 167 -15.00 -15.16 7.79
CA GLU A 167 -15.25 -16.25 8.71
C GLU A 167 -14.00 -16.47 9.58
N LYS A 168 -14.19 -16.50 10.90
CA LYS A 168 -13.08 -16.64 11.83
C LYS A 168 -12.34 -17.96 11.60
N ASN A 169 -11.02 -17.87 11.38
CA ASN A 169 -10.13 -19.02 11.23
C ASN A 169 -8.85 -18.78 12.04
N LYS A 170 -8.27 -19.83 12.61
CA LYS A 170 -6.96 -19.76 13.29
C LYS A 170 -5.82 -19.51 12.29
N ASN A 171 -5.96 -19.99 11.07
CA ASN A 171 -5.03 -19.70 9.99
C ASN A 171 -5.47 -18.40 9.30
N PHE A 172 -4.72 -17.34 9.50
CA PHE A 172 -5.01 -16.01 8.94
C PHE A 172 -4.90 -15.97 7.41
N ASP A 173 -4.05 -16.80 6.79
CA ASP A 173 -4.03 -16.93 5.32
C ASP A 173 -5.38 -17.37 4.80
N VAL A 174 -5.97 -18.40 5.43
CA VAL A 174 -7.28 -18.93 5.05
C VAL A 174 -8.37 -17.91 5.35
N MET A 175 -8.31 -17.27 6.52
CA MET A 175 -9.29 -16.27 6.95
C MET A 175 -9.39 -15.11 5.96
N PHE A 176 -8.27 -14.52 5.59
CA PHE A 176 -8.24 -13.31 4.77
C PHE A 176 -8.23 -13.56 3.25
N SER A 177 -7.97 -14.79 2.80
CA SER A 177 -7.98 -15.12 1.37
C SER A 177 -9.37 -15.07 0.75
N THR A 178 -10.42 -15.35 1.54
CA THR A 178 -11.78 -15.43 1.00
C THR A 178 -12.77 -14.76 1.93
N PRO A 179 -13.24 -13.54 1.62
CA PRO A 179 -14.29 -12.91 2.39
C PRO A 179 -15.62 -13.65 2.22
N LYS A 180 -16.37 -13.78 3.31
CA LYS A 180 -17.71 -14.36 3.33
C LYS A 180 -18.74 -13.43 2.70
N PHE A 181 -18.68 -12.13 3.09
CA PHE A 181 -19.52 -11.09 2.52
C PHE A 181 -18.69 -9.85 2.23
N VAL A 182 -19.02 -9.16 1.15
CA VAL A 182 -18.47 -7.84 0.81
C VAL A 182 -19.63 -6.91 0.51
N PHE A 183 -19.66 -5.78 1.20
CA PHE A 183 -20.62 -4.70 0.98
C PHE A 183 -19.88 -3.47 0.45
N LYS A 184 -20.47 -2.84 -0.54
CA LYS A 184 -20.04 -1.54 -1.09
C LYS A 184 -21.22 -0.57 -1.04
N ASN A 185 -21.07 0.53 -0.31
CA ASN A 185 -22.15 1.51 -0.09
C ASN A 185 -23.44 0.84 0.40
N GLY A 186 -23.35 -0.15 1.27
CA GLY A 186 -24.49 -0.91 1.81
C GLY A 186 -25.06 -1.99 0.87
N VAL A 187 -24.58 -2.08 -0.37
CA VAL A 187 -25.02 -3.12 -1.32
C VAL A 187 -24.13 -4.36 -1.21
N LEU A 188 -24.76 -5.53 -1.07
CA LEU A 188 -24.04 -6.80 -1.03
C LEU A 188 -23.50 -7.15 -2.42
N VAL A 189 -22.18 -7.09 -2.61
CA VAL A 189 -21.50 -7.40 -3.87
C VAL A 189 -20.90 -8.81 -3.90
N ARG A 190 -20.70 -9.42 -2.75
CA ARG A 190 -20.28 -10.82 -2.61
C ARG A 190 -20.99 -11.49 -1.44
N GLY A 191 -21.56 -12.66 -1.68
CA GLY A 191 -22.33 -13.49 -0.73
C GLY A 191 -23.45 -14.24 -1.42
N ASN A 192 -24.26 -15.00 -0.68
CA ASN A 192 -25.31 -15.86 -1.24
C ASN A 192 -26.41 -15.13 -2.04
N ALA A 193 -26.61 -13.84 -1.77
CA ALA A 193 -27.58 -12.99 -2.47
C ALA A 193 -26.90 -11.77 -3.11
N SER A 194 -25.67 -11.95 -3.56
CA SER A 194 -24.88 -10.84 -4.12
C SER A 194 -25.39 -10.41 -5.48
N ASN A 195 -25.28 -9.11 -5.76
CA ASN A 195 -25.44 -8.55 -7.10
C ASN A 195 -24.06 -8.20 -7.67
N PRO A 196 -23.37 -9.14 -8.33
CA PRO A 196 -22.04 -8.90 -8.89
C PRO A 196 -22.08 -7.92 -10.08
N ALA A 197 -23.25 -7.69 -10.66
CA ALA A 197 -23.46 -6.73 -11.75
C ALA A 197 -23.77 -5.31 -11.25
N ALA A 198 -23.79 -5.07 -9.93
CA ALA A 198 -23.97 -3.74 -9.40
C ALA A 198 -22.83 -2.82 -9.88
N SER A 199 -23.18 -1.85 -10.69
CA SER A 199 -22.24 -0.82 -11.14
C SER A 199 -22.13 0.24 -10.05
N PHE A 200 -20.95 0.37 -9.49
CA PHE A 200 -20.61 1.47 -8.59
C PHE A 200 -19.86 2.49 -9.43
N GLY A 201 -20.45 3.65 -9.67
CA GLY A 201 -19.77 4.73 -10.36
C GLY A 201 -18.47 5.10 -9.67
N SER A 202 -17.53 5.64 -10.42
CA SER A 202 -16.32 6.23 -9.84
C SER A 202 -16.69 7.42 -8.98
N ILE A 203 -16.12 7.51 -7.78
CA ILE A 203 -16.27 8.65 -6.89
C ILE A 203 -14.89 9.27 -6.73
N THR A 204 -14.77 10.55 -7.08
CA THR A 204 -13.55 11.31 -6.86
C THR A 204 -13.61 11.94 -5.47
N HIS A 205 -12.63 11.65 -4.63
CA HIS A 205 -12.47 12.26 -3.32
C HIS A 205 -11.36 13.30 -3.39
N THR A 206 -11.63 14.50 -2.89
CA THR A 206 -10.61 15.55 -2.74
C THR A 206 -10.44 15.89 -1.27
N ALA A 207 -9.21 15.93 -0.78
CA ALA A 207 -8.89 16.41 0.55
C ALA A 207 -8.59 17.91 0.49
N THR A 208 -9.15 18.67 1.43
CA THR A 208 -8.78 20.07 1.60
C THR A 208 -7.51 20.12 2.43
N VAL A 209 -6.43 20.61 1.83
CA VAL A 209 -5.16 20.81 2.52
C VAL A 209 -4.95 22.32 2.67
N SER A 210 -4.68 22.77 3.89
CA SER A 210 -4.27 24.17 4.12
C SER A 210 -2.75 24.26 4.09
N PHE A 211 -2.24 25.16 3.30
CA PHE A 211 -0.82 25.48 3.22
C PHE A 211 -0.59 26.91 3.70
N ASP A 212 0.54 27.12 4.33
CA ASP A 212 1.07 28.46 4.51
C ASP A 212 1.40 29.05 3.10
N PRO A 213 0.82 30.22 2.73
CA PRO A 213 1.09 30.84 1.44
C PRO A 213 2.57 31.07 1.16
N GLN A 214 3.35 31.37 2.19
CA GLN A 214 4.78 31.63 2.09
C GLN A 214 5.56 30.34 1.72
N THR A 215 5.11 29.20 2.20
CA THR A 215 5.65 27.89 1.81
C THR A 215 5.40 27.59 0.34
N ILE A 216 4.21 27.88 -0.17
CA ILE A 216 3.85 27.70 -1.60
C ILE A 216 4.73 28.58 -2.49
N GLU A 217 4.90 29.86 -2.13
CA GLU A 217 5.74 30.79 -2.89
C GLU A 217 7.20 30.34 -2.92
N THR A 218 7.71 29.85 -1.80
CA THR A 218 9.07 29.30 -1.68
C THR A 218 9.26 28.07 -2.55
N LEU A 219 8.29 27.15 -2.55
CA LEU A 219 8.31 25.97 -3.39
C LEU A 219 8.26 26.32 -4.88
N ALA A 220 7.39 27.27 -5.28
CA ALA A 220 7.29 27.70 -6.66
C ALA A 220 8.63 28.26 -7.17
N LYS A 221 9.27 29.15 -6.42
CA LYS A 221 10.59 29.69 -6.75
C LYS A 221 11.66 28.58 -6.86
N ARG A 222 11.60 27.60 -5.96
CA ARG A 222 12.52 26.46 -5.99
C ARG A 222 12.32 25.59 -7.23
N TYR A 223 11.09 25.26 -7.60
CA TYR A 223 10.78 24.53 -8.84
C TYR A 223 11.28 25.28 -10.08
N GLU A 224 11.02 26.58 -10.15
CA GLU A 224 11.51 27.41 -11.25
C GLU A 224 13.03 27.46 -11.34
N SER A 225 13.73 27.50 -10.19
CA SER A 225 15.19 27.54 -10.15
C SER A 225 15.86 26.26 -10.66
N TYR A 226 15.21 25.12 -10.53
CA TYR A 226 15.71 23.84 -11.05
C TYR A 226 15.35 23.61 -12.50
N GLY A 227 14.54 24.47 -13.13
CA GLY A 227 14.20 24.43 -14.54
C GLY A 227 13.39 23.22 -15.00
N ALA A 228 12.93 22.38 -14.05
CA ALA A 228 12.29 21.10 -14.38
C ALA A 228 10.84 21.30 -14.84
N MET A 229 10.03 22.04 -14.09
CA MET A 229 8.61 22.21 -14.38
C MET A 229 8.03 23.42 -13.61
N ALA A 230 7.19 24.21 -14.25
CA ALA A 230 6.47 25.26 -13.53
C ALA A 230 5.39 24.65 -12.61
N MET A 231 5.24 25.20 -11.42
CA MET A 231 4.20 24.75 -10.45
C MET A 231 2.79 24.78 -11.04
N SER A 232 2.51 25.72 -11.96
CA SER A 232 1.24 25.82 -12.66
C SER A 232 0.89 24.57 -13.49
N ARG A 233 1.89 23.80 -13.91
CA ARG A 233 1.69 22.57 -14.68
C ARG A 233 1.39 21.36 -13.80
N LEU A 234 1.57 21.48 -12.48
CA LEU A 234 1.19 20.46 -11.51
C LEU A 234 -0.26 20.62 -11.04
N ARG A 235 -0.91 21.70 -11.47
CA ARG A 235 -2.30 21.95 -11.11
C ARG A 235 -3.22 21.11 -11.98
N ILE A 236 -4.06 20.30 -11.34
CA ILE A 236 -5.18 19.61 -11.98
C ILE A 236 -6.38 20.54 -11.91
N SER A 237 -7.00 20.84 -13.04
CA SER A 237 -8.19 21.70 -13.09
C SER A 237 -9.44 20.93 -12.63
N ASP A 238 -10.45 21.68 -12.18
CA ASP A 238 -11.74 21.07 -11.82
C ASP A 238 -12.38 20.38 -13.03
N ASP A 239 -12.21 20.91 -14.24
CA ASP A 239 -12.69 20.31 -15.48
C ASP A 239 -12.03 18.95 -15.77
N GLU A 240 -10.75 18.80 -15.45
CA GLU A 240 -10.05 17.51 -15.57
C GLU A 240 -10.55 16.50 -14.54
N MET A 241 -10.90 16.97 -13.34
CA MET A 241 -11.47 16.14 -12.29
C MET A 241 -12.91 15.70 -12.60
N GLU A 242 -13.72 16.57 -13.19
CA GLU A 242 -15.12 16.31 -13.51
C GLU A 242 -15.29 15.62 -14.86
N GLY A 243 -14.51 16.02 -15.87
CA GLY A 243 -14.74 15.67 -17.28
C GLY A 243 -14.46 14.21 -17.63
N SER A 244 -13.55 13.54 -16.96
CA SER A 244 -13.17 12.17 -17.32
C SER A 244 -14.05 11.08 -16.69
N LEU A 245 -14.76 11.38 -15.61
CA LEU A 245 -15.50 10.39 -14.82
C LEU A 245 -16.99 10.73 -14.62
N GLY A 246 -17.44 11.92 -15.01
CA GLY A 246 -18.82 12.35 -14.85
C GLY A 246 -19.33 12.40 -13.40
N THR A 247 -18.41 12.54 -12.44
CA THR A 247 -18.73 12.51 -11.02
C THR A 247 -18.34 13.81 -10.33
N VAL A 248 -19.21 14.31 -9.46
CA VAL A 248 -18.90 15.47 -8.63
C VAL A 248 -17.92 15.06 -7.53
N PRO A 249 -16.77 15.75 -7.39
CA PRO A 249 -15.81 15.44 -6.35
C PRO A 249 -16.41 15.62 -4.96
N ILE A 250 -16.23 14.63 -4.07
CA ILE A 250 -16.56 14.76 -2.65
C ILE A 250 -15.39 15.46 -1.96
N LYS A 251 -15.63 16.67 -1.44
CA LYS A 251 -14.63 17.43 -0.68
C LYS A 251 -14.61 16.95 0.76
N HIS A 252 -13.43 16.59 1.23
CA HIS A 252 -13.19 16.25 2.63
C HIS A 252 -12.59 17.46 3.37
N PRO A 253 -13.01 17.74 4.61
CA PRO A 253 -12.37 18.76 5.42
C PRO A 253 -10.90 18.37 5.68
N PRO A 254 -10.03 19.34 6.01
CA PRO A 254 -8.67 19.03 6.39
C PRO A 254 -8.68 18.07 7.59
N PRO A 255 -7.72 17.12 7.65
CA PRO A 255 -7.61 16.23 8.79
C PRO A 255 -7.48 17.07 10.06
N THR A 256 -8.33 16.78 11.05
CA THR A 256 -8.19 17.36 12.38
C THR A 256 -6.84 16.92 12.92
N THR A 257 -5.91 17.84 13.05
CA THR A 257 -4.69 17.61 13.85
C THR A 257 -5.17 17.20 15.23
N ARG A 258 -5.05 15.92 15.57
CA ARG A 258 -5.12 15.51 16.97
C ARG A 258 -4.02 16.29 17.65
N GLY A 259 -4.42 17.20 18.55
CA GLY A 259 -3.51 18.05 19.27
C GLY A 259 -2.39 17.20 19.84
N ALA A 260 -1.18 17.70 19.71
CA ALA A 260 -0.08 17.29 20.55
C ALA A 260 -0.45 17.71 21.97
N GLU A 261 -1.24 16.89 22.66
CA GLU A 261 -1.34 16.97 24.10
C GLU A 261 -0.11 16.26 24.64
N ASN A 262 0.68 17.06 25.34
CA ASN A 262 1.94 16.76 26.02
C ASN A 262 1.88 15.52 26.92
#